data_741fb17978128d4b78a26764d96df435
#
_entry.id   741fb17978128d4b78a26764d96df435
#
_cell.length_a   1.000
_cell.length_b   1.000
_cell.length_c   1.000
_cell.angle_alpha   90.00
_cell.angle_beta   90.00
_cell.angle_gamma   90.00
#
_symmetry.space_group_name_H-M   'P 1'
#
loop_
_entity.id
_entity.type
_entity.pdbx_description
1 polymer ?
#
loop_
_entity_poly.entity_id
_entity_poly.type
_entity_poly.pdbx_seq_one_letter_code
_entity_poly.pdbx_strand_id
1 'polypeptide(L)'
;MNICKRLCAAFLLSVVCVGQVFAQGYPRISTKGNEHWYYVKYLRSNNVLEDKGEKQKCLTAVPQVMNGNRQLWKVVAAENFGRNKKYQLVSKSGRTLYVNGTNPYSSRFMAATKATDITSFHIFQSMNTSFGTGAFELAPDSTGSHAMNQVGEIRAGQEIGLWDKGDINNVLTFVSKDDMEFPYYMPVISTAANPVY
;
A
#
# COMPACT_ATOMS: atom_id res chain seq x y z
N MET A 1 -54.89 35.30 30.93
CA MET A 1 -55.00 34.17 29.94
C MET A 1 -53.67 34.10 29.19
N ASN A 2 -52.74 33.32 29.74
CA ASN A 2 -51.36 33.27 29.25
C ASN A 2 -51.16 31.99 28.41
N ILE A 3 -50.94 32.21 27.12
CA ILE A 3 -50.62 31.14 26.19
C ILE A 3 -49.10 30.94 26.17
N CYS A 4 -48.71 29.86 26.79
CA CYS A 4 -47.30 29.41 26.82
C CYS A 4 -46.92 28.81 25.45
N LYS A 5 -46.19 29.55 24.65
CA LYS A 5 -45.62 29.04 23.40
C LYS A 5 -44.38 28.17 23.74
N ARG A 6 -44.51 26.88 23.67
CA ARG A 6 -43.38 25.94 23.70
C ARG A 6 -42.71 25.94 22.35
N LEU A 7 -41.53 26.54 22.28
CA LEU A 7 -40.60 26.39 21.14
C LEU A 7 -39.93 25.01 21.29
N CYS A 8 -40.30 24.04 20.47
CA CYS A 8 -39.50 22.85 20.27
C CYS A 8 -38.30 23.19 19.35
N ALA A 9 -37.13 23.42 19.92
CA ALA A 9 -35.93 23.45 19.16
C ALA A 9 -35.51 22.04 18.78
N ALA A 10 -35.78 21.65 17.55
CA ALA A 10 -35.25 20.41 16.98
C ALA A 10 -33.74 20.64 16.72
N PHE A 11 -32.90 20.08 17.58
CA PHE A 11 -31.47 19.96 17.35
C PHE A 11 -31.26 18.87 16.29
N LEU A 12 -31.09 19.29 15.05
CA LEU A 12 -30.56 18.41 14.01
C LEU A 12 -29.08 18.19 14.31
N LEU A 13 -28.78 17.06 14.95
CA LEU A 13 -27.43 16.54 15.06
C LEU A 13 -27.04 16.03 13.66
N SER A 14 -26.47 16.89 12.83
CA SER A 14 -25.76 16.44 11.64
C SER A 14 -24.48 15.75 12.09
N VAL A 15 -24.52 14.43 12.14
CA VAL A 15 -23.32 13.61 12.26
C VAL A 15 -22.56 13.81 10.94
N VAL A 16 -21.67 14.79 10.94
CA VAL A 16 -20.64 14.89 9.91
C VAL A 16 -19.71 13.70 10.17
N CYS A 17 -19.90 12.61 9.44
CA CYS A 17 -18.85 11.62 9.26
C CYS A 17 -17.68 12.32 8.57
N VAL A 18 -16.83 12.94 9.36
CA VAL A 18 -15.51 13.36 8.91
C VAL A 18 -14.76 12.04 8.71
N GLY A 19 -14.85 11.46 7.51
CA GLY A 19 -13.90 10.47 7.10
C GLY A 19 -12.52 11.11 7.29
N GLN A 20 -11.76 10.61 8.25
CA GLN A 20 -10.39 11.02 8.43
C GLN A 20 -9.65 10.61 7.16
N VAL A 21 -9.56 11.52 6.22
CA VAL A 21 -8.60 11.44 5.12
C VAL A 21 -7.24 11.63 5.81
N PHE A 22 -6.66 10.53 6.26
CA PHE A 22 -5.27 10.56 6.66
C PHE A 22 -4.50 11.03 5.44
N ALA A 23 -3.94 12.23 5.52
CA ALA A 23 -2.95 12.70 4.56
C ALA A 23 -1.76 11.74 4.68
N GLN A 24 -1.80 10.67 3.89
CA GLN A 24 -0.72 9.70 3.84
C GLN A 24 0.48 10.39 3.18
N GLY A 25 1.39 10.85 4.01
CA GLY A 25 2.66 11.42 3.58
C GLY A 25 3.59 10.33 3.02
N TYR A 26 4.76 10.74 2.58
CA TYR A 26 5.83 9.79 2.23
C TYR A 26 6.09 8.83 3.39
N PRO A 27 6.42 7.55 3.12
CA PRO A 27 6.74 6.60 4.17
C PRO A 27 7.98 7.05 4.94
N ARG A 28 7.95 6.87 6.25
CA ARG A 28 9.11 7.15 7.10
C ARG A 28 10.22 6.14 6.80
N ILE A 29 11.45 6.64 6.71
CA ILE A 29 12.62 5.79 6.53
C ILE A 29 12.87 5.03 7.84
N SER A 30 12.96 3.72 7.75
CA SER A 30 13.34 2.87 8.86
C SER A 30 14.84 2.89 9.08
N THR A 31 15.26 2.91 10.34
CA THR A 31 16.63 2.78 10.78
C THR A 31 16.75 1.64 11.79
N LYS A 32 17.97 1.23 12.12
CA LYS A 32 18.20 0.21 13.16
C LYS A 32 17.63 0.67 14.51
N GLY A 33 16.70 -0.10 15.06
CA GLY A 33 16.03 0.22 16.32
C GLY A 33 14.82 1.16 16.19
N ASN A 34 14.55 1.69 15.00
CA ASN A 34 13.34 2.49 14.72
C ASN A 34 12.75 2.05 13.39
N GLU A 35 12.06 0.93 13.41
CA GLU A 35 11.48 0.32 12.21
C GLU A 35 10.01 0.71 12.04
N HIS A 36 9.66 1.14 10.83
CA HIS A 36 8.31 1.47 10.43
C HIS A 36 7.85 0.46 9.38
N TRP A 37 6.74 -0.22 9.64
CA TRP A 37 6.21 -1.27 8.79
C TRP A 37 4.96 -0.81 8.07
N TYR A 38 4.90 -1.04 6.76
CA TYR A 38 3.82 -0.62 5.88
C TYR A 38 3.28 -1.78 5.06
N TYR A 39 2.00 -1.71 4.76
CA TYR A 39 1.43 -2.38 3.62
C TYR A 39 1.61 -1.47 2.40
N VAL A 40 2.20 -1.98 1.33
CA VAL A 40 2.27 -1.30 0.04
C VAL A 40 0.99 -1.65 -0.70
N LYS A 41 0.02 -0.74 -0.66
CA LYS A 41 -1.36 -0.96 -1.09
C LYS A 41 -1.61 -0.33 -2.45
N TYR A 42 -2.07 -1.11 -3.41
CA TYR A 42 -2.53 -0.61 -4.71
C TYR A 42 -3.91 0.01 -4.57
N LEU A 43 -4.05 1.27 -4.96
CA LEU A 43 -5.29 2.02 -4.71
C LEU A 43 -6.46 1.56 -5.57
N ARG A 44 -6.19 1.08 -6.79
CA ARG A 44 -7.24 0.59 -7.67
C ARG A 44 -7.87 -0.74 -7.19
N SER A 45 -7.06 -1.66 -6.71
CA SER A 45 -7.49 -3.01 -6.34
C SER A 45 -7.73 -3.23 -4.86
N ASN A 46 -7.26 -2.30 -4.01
CA ASN A 46 -7.15 -2.48 -2.55
C ASN A 46 -6.28 -3.68 -2.11
N ASN A 47 -5.61 -4.35 -3.04
CA ASN A 47 -4.66 -5.40 -2.73
C ASN A 47 -3.31 -4.82 -2.29
N VAL A 48 -2.53 -5.64 -1.61
CA VAL A 48 -1.19 -5.28 -1.13
C VAL A 48 -0.11 -6.10 -1.80
N LEU A 49 1.10 -5.55 -1.84
CA LEU A 49 2.29 -6.25 -2.31
C LEU A 49 2.66 -7.39 -1.36
N GLU A 50 2.78 -8.60 -1.88
CA GLU A 50 3.17 -9.78 -1.11
C GLU A 50 4.46 -10.41 -1.64
N ASP A 51 5.39 -10.64 -0.72
CA ASP A 51 6.61 -11.41 -0.91
C ASP A 51 6.28 -12.91 -0.90
N LYS A 52 6.40 -13.58 -2.03
CA LYS A 52 6.06 -15.01 -2.17
C LYS A 52 7.18 -15.96 -1.76
N GLY A 53 8.37 -15.44 -1.49
CA GLY A 53 9.53 -16.25 -1.08
C GLY A 53 10.81 -15.89 -1.81
N GLU A 54 11.87 -16.59 -1.50
CA GLU A 54 13.21 -16.36 -2.04
C GLU A 54 13.19 -16.48 -3.58
N LYS A 55 13.58 -15.38 -4.24
CA LYS A 55 13.65 -15.25 -5.72
C LYS A 55 12.35 -15.62 -6.45
N GLN A 56 11.20 -15.52 -5.77
CA GLN A 56 9.91 -15.68 -6.41
C GLN A 56 9.31 -14.32 -6.77
N LYS A 57 8.45 -14.30 -7.79
CA LYS A 57 7.71 -13.11 -8.20
C LYS A 57 6.82 -12.65 -7.06
N CYS A 58 6.87 -11.36 -6.76
CA CYS A 58 5.90 -10.73 -5.86
C CYS A 58 4.53 -10.70 -6.54
N LEU A 59 3.49 -10.88 -5.75
CA LEU A 59 2.10 -10.87 -6.21
C LEU A 59 1.29 -9.84 -5.43
N THR A 60 0.16 -9.47 -5.98
CA THR A 60 -0.87 -8.78 -5.20
C THR A 60 -1.63 -9.78 -4.33
N ALA A 61 -1.97 -9.41 -3.13
CA ALA A 61 -2.74 -10.24 -2.20
C ALA A 61 -3.79 -9.43 -1.44
N VAL A 62 -4.82 -10.10 -0.97
CA VAL A 62 -5.75 -9.51 0.00
C VAL A 62 -4.97 -9.22 1.29
N PRO A 63 -5.15 -8.04 1.90
CA PRO A 63 -4.45 -7.70 3.14
C PRO A 63 -4.73 -8.70 4.27
N GLN A 64 -3.70 -9.09 4.99
CA GLN A 64 -3.78 -10.02 6.13
C GLN A 64 -3.26 -9.36 7.40
N VAL A 65 -4.10 -9.29 8.43
CA VAL A 65 -3.70 -8.77 9.77
C VAL A 65 -2.82 -9.78 10.49
N MET A 66 -3.25 -11.03 10.52
CA MET A 66 -2.56 -12.14 11.17
C MET A 66 -1.65 -12.82 10.16
N ASN A 67 -0.40 -13.07 10.56
CA ASN A 67 0.63 -13.73 9.72
C ASN A 67 1.07 -12.92 8.47
N GLY A 68 0.81 -11.61 8.45
CA GLY A 68 1.14 -10.73 7.32
C GLY A 68 2.62 -10.38 7.15
N ASN A 69 3.56 -11.17 7.70
CA ASN A 69 5.00 -10.87 7.60
C ASN A 69 5.51 -10.77 6.16
N ARG A 70 4.82 -11.41 5.21
CA ARG A 70 5.14 -11.34 3.78
C ARG A 70 4.53 -10.12 3.07
N GLN A 71 3.60 -9.42 3.74
CA GLN A 71 2.92 -8.23 3.20
C GLN A 71 3.39 -6.93 3.85
N LEU A 72 4.20 -7.05 4.92
CA LEU A 72 4.76 -5.91 5.62
C LEU A 72 6.14 -5.59 5.07
N TRP A 73 6.31 -4.33 4.72
CA TRP A 73 7.53 -3.80 4.13
C TRP A 73 8.02 -2.61 4.93
N LYS A 74 9.31 -2.54 5.19
CA LYS A 74 9.96 -1.32 5.68
C LYS A 74 10.68 -0.64 4.54
N VAL A 75 10.66 0.69 4.57
CA VAL A 75 11.39 1.52 3.62
C VAL A 75 12.70 1.94 4.29
N VAL A 76 13.81 1.68 3.63
CA VAL A 76 15.14 2.06 4.09
C VAL A 76 15.82 2.94 3.04
N ALA A 77 16.73 3.82 3.47
CA ALA A 77 17.55 4.60 2.56
C ALA A 77 18.51 3.66 1.81
N ALA A 78 18.55 3.78 0.49
CA ALA A 78 19.57 3.10 -0.29
C ALA A 78 20.92 3.78 -0.13
N GLU A 79 21.99 3.12 -0.56
CA GLU A 79 23.33 3.68 -0.57
C GLU A 79 23.35 5.02 -1.35
N ASN A 80 24.09 6.00 -0.85
CA ASN A 80 24.14 7.36 -1.41
C ASN A 80 22.79 8.10 -1.45
N PHE A 81 21.91 7.81 -0.52
CA PHE A 81 20.57 8.39 -0.45
C PHE A 81 20.53 9.92 -0.56
N GLY A 82 21.48 10.63 0.06
CA GLY A 82 21.54 12.09 0.04
C GLY A 82 21.61 12.72 -1.35
N ARG A 83 22.16 12.02 -2.34
CA ARG A 83 22.25 12.49 -3.73
C ARG A 83 21.06 12.05 -4.58
N ASN A 84 20.65 10.81 -4.46
CA ASN A 84 19.72 10.17 -5.40
C ASN A 84 18.32 9.95 -4.83
N LYS A 85 18.14 10.08 -3.52
CA LYS A 85 16.87 9.81 -2.81
C LYS A 85 16.22 8.50 -3.25
N LYS A 86 17.03 7.45 -3.36
CA LYS A 86 16.56 6.10 -3.66
C LYS A 86 16.31 5.34 -2.36
N TYR A 87 15.31 4.50 -2.39
CA TYR A 87 14.84 3.68 -1.27
C TYR A 87 14.95 2.21 -1.61
N GLN A 88 15.14 1.40 -0.60
CA GLN A 88 14.92 -0.04 -0.69
C GLN A 88 13.69 -0.42 0.12
N LEU A 89 12.95 -1.41 -0.34
CA LEU A 89 11.87 -2.03 0.39
C LEU A 89 12.33 -3.41 0.88
N VAL A 90 12.25 -3.62 2.18
CA VAL A 90 12.62 -4.90 2.80
C VAL A 90 11.39 -5.48 3.48
N SER A 91 11.01 -6.70 3.07
CA SER A 91 9.89 -7.40 3.68
C SER A 91 10.19 -7.78 5.13
N LYS A 92 9.17 -7.94 5.95
CA LYS A 92 9.33 -8.41 7.33
C LYS A 92 9.86 -9.85 7.41
N SER A 93 9.85 -10.56 6.29
CA SER A 93 10.52 -11.85 6.11
C SER A 93 12.02 -11.74 5.85
N GLY A 94 12.59 -10.51 5.83
CA GLY A 94 14.01 -10.25 5.64
C GLY A 94 14.52 -10.24 4.19
N ARG A 95 13.60 -10.20 3.20
CA ARG A 95 13.98 -10.16 1.77
C ARG A 95 13.83 -8.76 1.21
N THR A 96 14.80 -8.35 0.40
CA THR A 96 14.80 -7.08 -0.32
C THR A 96 14.03 -7.21 -1.63
N LEU A 97 13.13 -6.26 -1.89
CA LEU A 97 12.45 -6.12 -3.16
C LEU A 97 13.46 -5.76 -4.25
N TYR A 98 13.36 -6.39 -5.41
CA TYR A 98 14.14 -6.06 -6.59
C TYR A 98 13.32 -6.29 -7.87
N VAL A 99 13.72 -5.67 -8.96
CA VAL A 99 13.19 -5.95 -10.29
C VAL A 99 14.29 -6.61 -11.13
N ASN A 100 13.94 -7.68 -11.83
CA ASN A 100 14.89 -8.51 -12.57
C ASN A 100 15.24 -7.99 -13.97
N GLY A 101 15.00 -6.71 -14.23
CA GLY A 101 15.32 -6.08 -15.51
C GLY A 101 14.60 -4.75 -15.69
N THR A 102 14.74 -4.17 -16.88
CA THR A 102 14.16 -2.86 -17.24
C THR A 102 13.10 -2.92 -18.33
N ASN A 103 12.87 -4.10 -18.93
CA ASN A 103 11.89 -4.27 -19.98
C ASN A 103 10.46 -4.34 -19.37
N PRO A 104 9.53 -3.43 -19.74
CA PRO A 104 8.20 -3.37 -19.14
C PRO A 104 7.35 -4.62 -19.37
N TYR A 105 7.59 -5.35 -20.47
CA TYR A 105 6.78 -6.53 -20.78
C TYR A 105 7.23 -7.82 -20.08
N SER A 106 8.51 -7.91 -19.70
CA SER A 106 9.08 -9.16 -19.16
C SER A 106 9.63 -9.02 -17.75
N SER A 107 10.01 -7.83 -17.32
CA SER A 107 10.55 -7.63 -15.97
C SER A 107 9.50 -7.79 -14.89
N ARG A 108 9.89 -8.45 -13.79
CA ARG A 108 9.01 -8.71 -12.65
C ARG A 108 9.68 -8.30 -11.35
N PHE A 109 8.88 -7.82 -10.41
CA PHE A 109 9.33 -7.57 -9.05
C PHE A 109 9.37 -8.88 -8.28
N MET A 110 10.47 -9.08 -7.58
CA MET A 110 10.80 -10.27 -6.84
C MET A 110 11.37 -9.87 -5.47
N ALA A 111 11.55 -10.84 -4.58
CA ALA A 111 12.19 -10.60 -3.29
C ALA A 111 13.25 -11.65 -3.00
N ALA A 112 14.40 -11.23 -2.46
CA ALA A 112 15.50 -12.13 -2.10
C ALA A 112 16.29 -11.60 -0.90
N THR A 113 16.88 -12.53 -0.12
CA THR A 113 17.76 -12.18 1.00
C THR A 113 19.04 -11.52 0.52
N LYS A 114 19.55 -11.94 -0.64
CA LYS A 114 20.69 -11.35 -1.33
C LYS A 114 20.30 -11.03 -2.77
N ALA A 115 19.62 -9.90 -2.96
CA ALA A 115 19.27 -9.40 -4.28
C ALA A 115 20.47 -8.67 -4.90
N THR A 116 20.75 -8.97 -6.17
CA THR A 116 21.88 -8.41 -6.93
C THR A 116 21.45 -7.50 -8.07
N ASP A 117 20.19 -7.55 -8.46
CA ASP A 117 19.62 -6.74 -9.53
C ASP A 117 19.21 -5.36 -9.03
N ILE A 118 18.25 -4.71 -9.69
CA ILE A 118 17.81 -3.38 -9.32
C ILE A 118 17.01 -3.43 -8.00
N THR A 119 17.67 -3.05 -6.90
CA THR A 119 17.12 -3.13 -5.53
C THR A 119 16.72 -1.77 -4.96
N SER A 120 16.95 -0.69 -5.67
CA SER A 120 16.69 0.66 -5.20
C SER A 120 15.75 1.42 -6.13
N PHE A 121 14.82 2.15 -5.54
CA PHE A 121 13.69 2.75 -6.23
C PHE A 121 13.49 4.21 -5.81
N HIS A 122 12.97 5.01 -6.72
CA HIS A 122 12.40 6.31 -6.42
C HIS A 122 10.94 6.14 -6.01
N ILE A 123 10.53 6.83 -4.94
CA ILE A 123 9.13 6.98 -4.55
C ILE A 123 8.75 8.42 -4.87
N PHE A 124 7.74 8.61 -5.68
CA PHE A 124 7.28 9.95 -6.07
C PHE A 124 5.76 10.02 -6.12
N GLN A 125 5.23 11.24 -6.02
CA GLN A 125 3.80 11.49 -6.14
C GLN A 125 3.33 10.97 -7.50
N SER A 126 2.25 10.20 -7.50
CA SER A 126 1.71 9.65 -8.75
C SER A 126 1.34 10.74 -9.74
N MET A 127 1.65 10.50 -11.00
CA MET A 127 1.20 11.35 -12.12
C MET A 127 -0.29 11.16 -12.40
N ASN A 128 -0.89 10.06 -11.93
CA ASN A 128 -2.32 9.82 -12.03
C ASN A 128 -3.06 10.56 -10.91
N THR A 129 -3.79 11.61 -11.25
CA THR A 129 -4.46 12.48 -10.29
C THR A 129 -5.79 11.92 -9.75
N SER A 130 -6.25 10.78 -10.25
CA SER A 130 -7.54 10.20 -9.86
C SER A 130 -7.65 9.83 -8.38
N PHE A 131 -6.52 9.66 -7.68
CA PHE A 131 -6.48 9.23 -6.28
C PHE A 131 -6.06 10.34 -5.30
N GLY A 132 -5.79 11.54 -5.78
CA GLY A 132 -5.45 12.69 -4.93
C GLY A 132 -4.05 12.61 -4.30
N THR A 133 -3.89 13.33 -3.19
CA THR A 133 -2.63 13.37 -2.41
C THR A 133 -2.44 12.07 -1.62
N GLY A 134 -1.18 11.64 -1.45
CA GLY A 134 -0.86 10.36 -0.77
C GLY A 134 -0.88 9.14 -1.71
N ALA A 135 -1.05 9.38 -2.99
CA ALA A 135 -0.91 8.40 -4.06
C ALA A 135 0.51 8.48 -4.64
N PHE A 136 1.20 7.35 -4.71
CA PHE A 136 2.60 7.25 -5.11
C PHE A 136 2.80 6.26 -6.24
N GLU A 137 3.93 6.39 -6.91
CA GLU A 137 4.48 5.39 -7.81
C GLU A 137 5.90 5.04 -7.36
N LEU A 138 6.31 3.81 -7.62
CA LEU A 138 7.63 3.27 -7.31
C LEU A 138 8.36 2.94 -8.61
N ALA A 139 9.47 3.60 -8.89
CA ALA A 139 10.22 3.42 -10.12
C ALA A 139 11.70 3.10 -9.88
N PRO A 140 12.30 2.20 -10.67
CA PRO A 140 13.73 1.92 -10.60
C PRO A 140 14.59 3.12 -11.00
N ASP A 141 14.07 4.00 -11.85
CA ASP A 141 14.75 5.20 -12.31
C ASP A 141 13.81 6.41 -12.30
N SER A 142 14.27 7.56 -11.79
CA SER A 142 13.48 8.80 -11.74
C SER A 142 13.25 9.40 -13.13
N THR A 143 14.20 9.17 -14.05
CA THR A 143 14.14 9.70 -15.44
C THR A 143 13.53 8.71 -16.42
N GLY A 144 13.46 7.43 -16.04
CA GLY A 144 12.85 6.38 -16.85
C GLY A 144 11.33 6.53 -16.95
N SER A 145 10.75 5.85 -17.93
CA SER A 145 9.33 5.93 -18.24
C SER A 145 8.45 4.93 -17.47
N HIS A 146 9.05 4.01 -16.71
CA HIS A 146 8.32 2.89 -16.12
C HIS A 146 8.31 2.92 -14.58
N ALA A 147 7.21 2.42 -14.01
CA ALA A 147 7.02 2.25 -12.58
C ALA A 147 6.45 0.86 -12.26
N MET A 148 6.45 0.52 -10.98
CA MET A 148 5.90 -0.73 -10.46
C MET A 148 4.39 -0.79 -10.72
N ASN A 149 3.95 -1.86 -11.34
CA ASN A 149 2.59 -2.04 -11.84
C ASN A 149 1.99 -3.38 -11.39
N GLN A 150 0.75 -3.36 -10.99
CA GLN A 150 -0.06 -4.59 -10.90
C GLN A 150 -0.42 -5.03 -12.31
N VAL A 151 0.18 -6.11 -12.81
CA VAL A 151 -0.01 -6.58 -14.18
C VAL A 151 -1.38 -7.23 -14.35
N GLY A 152 -2.13 -6.76 -15.34
CA GLY A 152 -3.41 -7.38 -15.72
C GLY A 152 -4.60 -6.92 -14.89
N GLU A 153 -5.38 -7.86 -14.37
CA GLU A 153 -6.68 -7.59 -13.73
C GLU A 153 -6.54 -7.07 -12.30
N ILE A 154 -7.59 -6.37 -11.80
CA ILE A 154 -7.66 -5.82 -10.43
C ILE A 154 -8.09 -6.86 -9.39
N ARG A 155 -7.43 -8.02 -9.37
CA ARG A 155 -7.67 -9.09 -8.40
C ARG A 155 -6.40 -9.47 -7.65
N ALA A 156 -6.54 -10.19 -6.55
CA ALA A 156 -5.41 -10.79 -5.87
C ALA A 156 -4.74 -11.87 -6.74
N GLY A 157 -3.45 -12.11 -6.52
CA GLY A 157 -2.67 -13.11 -7.25
C GLY A 157 -2.05 -12.59 -8.56
N GLN A 158 -2.19 -11.29 -8.89
CA GLN A 158 -1.54 -10.73 -10.07
C GLN A 158 -0.04 -10.51 -9.82
N GLU A 159 0.76 -10.77 -10.85
CA GLU A 159 2.20 -10.47 -10.83
C GLU A 159 2.44 -8.97 -10.76
N ILE A 160 3.57 -8.58 -10.20
CA ILE A 160 4.03 -7.21 -10.17
C ILE A 160 5.15 -7.05 -11.20
N GLY A 161 4.95 -6.13 -12.12
CA GLY A 161 5.88 -5.86 -13.22
C GLY A 161 6.20 -4.38 -13.36
N LEU A 162 6.78 -4.01 -14.49
CA LEU A 162 6.99 -2.63 -14.90
C LEU A 162 5.96 -2.24 -15.96
N TRP A 163 5.49 -0.99 -15.89
CA TRP A 163 4.62 -0.40 -16.90
C TRP A 163 4.83 1.12 -16.95
N ASP A 164 4.24 1.78 -17.93
CA ASP A 164 4.38 3.23 -18.11
C ASP A 164 3.95 4.01 -16.87
N LYS A 165 4.72 5.02 -16.48
CA LYS A 165 4.38 5.92 -15.37
C LYS A 165 3.04 6.60 -15.64
N GLY A 166 2.27 6.81 -14.58
CA GLY A 166 0.93 7.40 -14.65
C GLY A 166 -0.18 6.40 -14.98
N ASP A 167 0.14 5.14 -15.25
CA ASP A 167 -0.89 4.09 -15.37
C ASP A 167 -1.61 3.89 -14.04
N ILE A 168 -2.92 3.68 -14.11
CA ILE A 168 -3.77 3.53 -12.92
C ILE A 168 -3.39 2.33 -12.05
N ASN A 169 -2.78 1.30 -12.62
CA ASN A 169 -2.32 0.11 -11.89
C ASN A 169 -0.97 0.30 -11.21
N ASN A 170 -0.28 1.44 -11.44
CA ASN A 170 0.94 1.80 -10.72
C ASN A 170 0.64 2.43 -9.36
N VAL A 171 -0.56 2.99 -9.21
CA VAL A 171 -0.86 3.88 -8.10
C VAL A 171 -0.99 3.10 -6.80
N LEU A 172 -0.13 3.43 -5.86
CA LEU A 172 -0.05 2.78 -4.56
C LEU A 172 0.01 3.81 -3.43
N THR A 173 -0.16 3.32 -2.22
CA THR A 173 0.05 4.08 -1.00
C THR A 173 0.73 3.21 0.06
N PHE A 174 1.34 3.85 1.06
CA PHE A 174 1.98 3.18 2.19
C PHE A 174 1.06 3.31 3.40
N VAL A 175 0.38 2.24 3.75
CA VAL A 175 -0.50 2.20 4.93
C VAL A 175 0.30 1.66 6.10
N SER A 176 0.44 2.46 7.18
CA SER A 176 1.11 1.99 8.40
C SER A 176 0.42 0.72 8.91
N LYS A 177 1.21 -0.21 9.40
CA LYS A 177 0.68 -1.44 10.02
C LYS A 177 -0.36 -1.12 11.11
N ASP A 178 -0.13 -0.03 11.86
CA ASP A 178 -0.96 0.32 13.00
C ASP A 178 -2.22 1.12 12.58
N ASP A 179 -2.23 1.67 11.35
CA ASP A 179 -3.33 2.48 10.81
C ASP A 179 -4.21 1.70 9.81
N MET A 180 -3.91 0.44 9.55
CA MET A 180 -4.67 -0.34 8.60
C MET A 180 -6.00 -0.79 9.22
N GLU A 181 -7.06 -0.08 8.89
CA GLU A 181 -8.41 -0.57 9.09
C GLU A 181 -8.65 -1.71 8.08
N PHE A 182 -8.60 -2.91 8.59
CA PHE A 182 -9.06 -4.05 7.82
C PHE A 182 -10.58 -3.98 7.72
N PRO A 183 -11.18 -4.23 6.56
CA PRO A 183 -12.59 -4.55 6.55
C PRO A 183 -12.76 -5.75 7.48
N TYR A 184 -13.30 -5.49 8.65
CA TYR A 184 -13.58 -6.53 9.63
C TYR A 184 -14.52 -7.54 8.99
N TYR A 185 -13.99 -8.67 8.57
CA TYR A 185 -14.70 -9.89 8.78
C TYR A 185 -14.69 -10.13 10.30
N MET A 186 -15.58 -9.46 11.00
CA MET A 186 -15.99 -10.02 12.28
C MET A 186 -16.53 -11.39 11.92
N PRO A 187 -15.97 -12.49 12.45
CA PRO A 187 -16.64 -13.76 12.35
C PRO A 187 -18.02 -13.51 12.94
N VAL A 188 -19.05 -13.60 12.10
CA VAL A 188 -20.41 -13.54 12.59
C VAL A 188 -20.51 -14.74 13.50
N ILE A 189 -20.43 -14.49 14.80
CA ILE A 189 -20.60 -15.56 15.79
C ILE A 189 -22.05 -16.01 15.60
N SER A 190 -22.20 -17.14 14.91
CA SER A 190 -23.50 -17.76 14.78
C SER A 190 -23.98 -18.11 16.19
N THR A 191 -24.98 -17.41 16.64
CA THR A 191 -25.69 -17.75 17.89
C THR A 191 -26.92 -18.57 17.53
N ALA A 192 -27.42 -19.33 18.49
CA ALA A 192 -28.66 -20.10 18.32
C ALA A 192 -29.87 -19.22 17.88
N ALA A 193 -29.79 -17.91 18.15
CA ALA A 193 -30.81 -16.92 17.78
C ALA A 193 -30.59 -16.34 16.36
N ASN A 194 -29.43 -16.52 15.74
CA ASN A 194 -29.11 -15.97 14.43
C ASN A 194 -28.12 -16.90 13.65
N PRO A 195 -28.63 -18.07 13.19
CA PRO A 195 -27.79 -18.99 12.44
C PRO A 195 -27.41 -18.37 11.09
N VAL A 196 -26.11 -18.36 10.79
CA VAL A 196 -25.59 -17.99 9.46
C VAL A 196 -25.58 -19.26 8.61
N TYR A 197 -26.32 -19.25 7.52
CA TYR A 197 -26.38 -20.30 6.50
C TYR A 197 -25.39 -19.98 5.38
#